data_c3d58da74985aa67012351d7e387aec4
#
_entry.id   c3d58da74985aa67012351d7e387aec4
#
_cell.length_a   1.000
_cell.length_b   1.000
_cell.length_c   1.000
_cell.angle_alpha   90.00
_cell.angle_beta   90.00
_cell.angle_gamma   90.00
#
_symmetry.space_group_name_H-M   'P 1'
#
loop_
_entity.id
_entity.type
_entity.pdbx_description
1 polymer ?
#
loop_
_entity_poly.entity_id
_entity_poly.type
_entity_poly.pdbx_seq_one_letter_code
_entity_poly.pdbx_strand_id
1 'polypeptide(L)'
;MLRVDDLSVRYGKKLVIDHVSAGFKPGRIYGLVAPNGCGKSTLLRAMAGTGNGRAEGAVSVDAGDCMGIEARRRVFYAPGEGTLLYPGLTAADHLKMARGLWASDVDLARVAAECRVDGFGRKRVRSFSQGMKQQLTLAVAYATGARYLLLDEPMNALDPTNVAVQGELIRKAAAEGGCVVLSSHILGNVDELCDTVLFLKDGKLLRYSGEPRSAGELYRKLFG
;
A
#
# COMPACT_ATOMS: atom_id res chain seq x y z
N MET A 1 15.71 2.40 -3.41
CA MET A 1 15.14 1.11 -2.96
C MET A 1 14.64 1.28 -1.53
N LEU A 2 13.42 0.88 -1.24
CA LEU A 2 12.93 0.74 0.14
C LEU A 2 13.47 -0.57 0.71
N ARG A 3 14.10 -0.51 1.88
CA ARG A 3 14.74 -1.65 2.51
C ARG A 3 14.32 -1.77 3.97
N VAL A 4 14.08 -2.98 4.39
CA VAL A 4 13.77 -3.37 5.76
C VAL A 4 14.88 -4.30 6.21
N ASP A 5 15.51 -3.99 7.34
CA ASP A 5 16.62 -4.74 7.91
C ASP A 5 16.27 -5.14 9.35
N ASP A 6 16.15 -6.44 9.56
CA ASP A 6 15.94 -7.08 10.88
C ASP A 6 14.75 -6.49 11.67
N LEU A 7 13.66 -6.17 10.97
CA LEU A 7 12.50 -5.51 11.56
C LEU A 7 11.69 -6.46 12.43
N SER A 8 11.51 -6.09 13.68
CA SER A 8 10.58 -6.74 14.61
C SER A 8 9.58 -5.71 15.14
N VAL A 9 8.30 -6.10 15.24
CA VAL A 9 7.24 -5.20 15.75
C VAL A 9 6.41 -5.91 16.81
N ARG A 10 6.24 -5.25 17.96
CA ARG A 10 5.48 -5.73 19.13
C ARG A 10 4.35 -4.79 19.50
N TYR A 11 3.23 -5.37 19.93
CA TYR A 11 2.14 -4.68 20.62
C TYR A 11 1.99 -5.27 22.03
N GLY A 12 2.45 -4.52 23.01
CA GLY A 12 2.59 -5.05 24.37
C GLY A 12 3.51 -6.28 24.39
N LYS A 13 3.00 -7.43 24.82
CA LYS A 13 3.77 -8.70 24.86
C LYS A 13 3.72 -9.49 23.55
N LYS A 14 2.81 -9.14 22.62
CA LYS A 14 2.62 -9.90 21.38
C LYS A 14 3.62 -9.45 20.31
N LEU A 15 4.51 -10.35 19.89
CA LEU A 15 5.35 -10.20 18.72
C LEU A 15 4.48 -10.45 17.49
N VAL A 16 4.42 -9.49 16.54
CA VAL A 16 3.61 -9.57 15.32
C VAL A 16 4.47 -9.70 14.08
N ILE A 17 5.61 -9.01 14.05
CA ILE A 17 6.64 -9.12 13.02
C ILE A 17 7.91 -9.55 13.72
N ASP A 18 8.61 -10.54 13.16
CA ASP A 18 9.74 -11.23 13.77
C ASP A 18 10.92 -11.28 12.80
N HIS A 19 11.93 -10.42 13.03
CA HIS A 19 13.20 -10.39 12.31
C HIS A 19 13.05 -10.38 10.77
N VAL A 20 12.17 -9.52 10.23
CA VAL A 20 11.92 -9.42 8.80
C VAL A 20 12.98 -8.58 8.12
N SER A 21 13.60 -9.13 7.08
CA SER A 21 14.51 -8.42 6.17
C SER A 21 14.03 -8.56 4.73
N ALA A 22 13.86 -7.44 4.01
CA ALA A 22 13.41 -7.42 2.63
C ALA A 22 13.82 -6.14 1.90
N GLY A 23 13.95 -6.24 0.56
CA GLY A 23 14.20 -5.08 -0.29
C GLY A 23 13.16 -4.97 -1.40
N PHE A 24 12.62 -3.76 -1.56
CA PHE A 24 11.58 -3.41 -2.53
C PHE A 24 12.15 -2.45 -3.57
N LYS A 25 12.30 -2.93 -4.80
CA LYS A 25 12.95 -2.19 -5.89
C LYS A 25 11.94 -1.32 -6.63
N PRO A 26 12.31 -0.11 -7.06
CA PRO A 26 11.54 0.67 -8.02
C PRO A 26 11.26 -0.13 -9.31
N GLY A 27 10.15 0.19 -9.98
CA GLY A 27 9.70 -0.51 -11.19
C GLY A 27 9.09 -1.89 -10.91
N ARG A 28 8.67 -2.17 -9.66
CA ARG A 28 8.14 -3.48 -9.28
C ARG A 28 6.89 -3.37 -8.42
N ILE A 29 6.03 -4.39 -8.57
CA ILE A 29 4.83 -4.60 -7.78
C ILE A 29 5.01 -5.85 -6.92
N TYR A 30 4.85 -5.69 -5.62
CA TYR A 30 4.96 -6.76 -4.63
C TYR A 30 3.61 -7.03 -3.98
N GLY A 31 3.17 -8.29 -3.99
CA GLY A 31 1.98 -8.75 -3.27
C GLY A 31 2.34 -9.29 -1.89
N LEU A 32 1.74 -8.77 -0.84
CA LEU A 32 1.86 -9.25 0.53
C LEU A 32 0.63 -10.06 0.90
N VAL A 33 0.78 -11.36 1.05
CA VAL A 33 -0.30 -12.32 1.26
C VAL A 33 -0.19 -12.97 2.62
N ALA A 34 -1.28 -13.00 3.36
CA ALA A 34 -1.44 -13.75 4.61
C ALA A 34 -2.93 -13.77 5.02
N PRO A 35 -3.35 -14.69 5.89
CA PRO A 35 -4.64 -14.64 6.55
C PRO A 35 -4.86 -13.31 7.29
N ASN A 36 -6.12 -12.98 7.57
CA ASN A 36 -6.44 -11.78 8.34
C ASN A 36 -5.87 -11.87 9.77
N GLY A 37 -5.38 -10.74 10.29
CA GLY A 37 -4.77 -10.69 11.62
C GLY A 37 -3.31 -11.16 11.70
N CYS A 38 -2.70 -11.64 10.61
CA CYS A 38 -1.30 -12.10 10.59
C CYS A 38 -0.26 -10.98 10.51
N GLY A 39 -0.66 -9.70 10.50
CA GLY A 39 0.29 -8.59 10.59
C GLY A 39 0.61 -7.86 9.28
N LYS A 40 -0.11 -8.09 8.16
CA LYS A 40 0.09 -7.37 6.88
C LYS A 40 0.12 -5.85 7.08
N SER A 41 -0.95 -5.29 7.65
CA SER A 41 -1.05 -3.86 7.94
C SER A 41 0.01 -3.36 8.93
N THR A 42 0.42 -4.21 9.88
CA THR A 42 1.49 -3.90 10.83
C THR A 42 2.82 -3.73 10.10
N LEU A 43 3.15 -4.65 9.19
CA LEU A 43 4.37 -4.56 8.38
C LEU A 43 4.37 -3.32 7.49
N LEU A 44 3.27 -3.07 6.74
CA LEU A 44 3.15 -1.90 5.86
C LEU A 44 3.26 -0.58 6.64
N ARG A 45 2.61 -0.47 7.81
CA ARG A 45 2.73 0.72 8.68
C ARG A 45 4.14 0.90 9.22
N ALA A 46 4.79 -0.16 9.63
CA ALA A 46 6.17 -0.09 10.10
C ALA A 46 7.13 0.36 8.97
N MET A 47 6.95 -0.16 7.76
CA MET A 47 7.70 0.28 6.57
C MET A 47 7.48 1.76 6.24
N ALA A 48 6.31 2.31 6.52
CA ALA A 48 5.99 3.73 6.34
C ALA A 48 6.40 4.61 7.53
N GLY A 49 6.88 4.04 8.63
CA GLY A 49 7.18 4.77 9.85
C GLY A 49 5.94 5.36 10.55
N THR A 50 4.74 4.79 10.31
CA THR A 50 3.46 5.27 10.86
C THR A 50 2.84 4.31 11.88
N GLY A 51 3.53 3.22 12.21
CA GLY A 51 3.06 2.24 13.18
C GLY A 51 3.12 2.75 14.62
N ASN A 52 2.17 2.33 15.47
CA ASN A 52 2.14 2.62 16.90
C ASN A 52 2.63 1.44 17.77
N GLY A 53 3.13 0.37 17.15
CA GLY A 53 3.82 -0.71 17.82
C GLY A 53 5.27 -0.33 18.13
N ARG A 54 5.87 -1.01 19.13
CA ARG A 54 7.32 -0.91 19.36
C ARG A 54 8.03 -1.66 18.24
N ALA A 55 8.79 -0.91 17.42
CA ALA A 55 9.58 -1.45 16.33
C ALA A 55 11.06 -1.48 16.73
N GLU A 56 11.74 -2.56 16.38
CA GLU A 56 13.20 -2.75 16.46
C GLU A 56 13.70 -3.13 15.07
N GLY A 57 14.96 -2.83 14.75
CA GLY A 57 15.50 -2.95 13.39
C GLY A 57 15.48 -1.63 12.64
N ALA A 58 15.68 -1.66 11.31
CA ALA A 58 15.78 -0.46 10.50
C ALA A 58 14.92 -0.51 9.22
N VAL A 59 14.41 0.64 8.82
CA VAL A 59 13.80 0.86 7.50
C VAL A 59 14.53 2.02 6.83
N SER A 60 14.99 1.82 5.60
CA SER A 60 15.71 2.84 4.85
C SER A 60 15.10 3.04 3.46
N VAL A 61 15.19 4.27 2.95
CA VAL A 61 14.64 4.69 1.66
C VAL A 61 15.74 5.31 0.83
N ASP A 62 16.07 4.71 -0.32
CA ASP A 62 17.09 5.19 -1.26
C ASP A 62 18.44 5.50 -0.58
N ALA A 63 18.90 4.59 0.28
CA ALA A 63 20.14 4.66 1.07
C ALA A 63 20.17 5.77 2.15
N GLY A 64 19.03 6.42 2.43
CA GLY A 64 18.85 7.35 3.55
C GLY A 64 18.00 6.73 4.67
N ASP A 65 18.16 7.21 5.90
CA ASP A 65 17.28 6.86 7.02
C ASP A 65 15.84 7.33 6.70
N CYS A 66 14.84 6.47 6.91
CA CYS A 66 13.43 6.79 6.67
C CYS A 66 12.85 7.81 7.67
N MET A 67 13.61 8.22 8.68
CA MET A 67 13.15 9.17 9.72
C MET A 67 13.15 10.62 9.25
N GLY A 68 13.93 10.98 8.22
CA GLY A 68 13.95 12.33 7.65
C GLY A 68 12.69 12.67 6.87
N ILE A 69 12.31 13.98 6.85
CA ILE A 69 11.10 14.45 6.14
C ILE A 69 11.13 14.13 4.64
N GLU A 70 12.28 14.25 4.00
CA GLU A 70 12.45 13.94 2.58
C GLU A 70 12.28 12.44 2.28
N ALA A 71 12.77 11.57 3.15
CA ALA A 71 12.57 10.13 3.02
C ALA A 71 11.10 9.76 3.23
N ARG A 72 10.43 10.39 4.20
CA ARG A 72 8.99 10.18 4.45
C ARG A 72 8.12 10.61 3.28
N ARG A 73 8.47 11.68 2.57
CA ARG A 73 7.76 12.13 1.36
C ARG A 73 7.88 11.13 0.20
N ARG A 74 8.86 10.24 0.22
CA ARG A 74 9.02 9.20 -0.80
C ARG A 74 8.15 7.98 -0.56
N VAL A 75 7.56 7.84 0.63
CA VAL A 75 6.72 6.69 1.00
C VAL A 75 5.33 7.17 1.35
N PHE A 76 4.31 6.50 0.84
CA PHE A 76 2.93 6.70 1.26
C PHE A 76 2.29 5.38 1.66
N TYR A 77 1.68 5.34 2.83
CA TYR A 77 0.84 4.24 3.28
C TYR A 77 -0.63 4.59 3.10
N ALA A 78 -1.32 3.83 2.27
CA ALA A 78 -2.76 3.92 2.07
C ALA A 78 -3.43 2.82 2.92
N PRO A 79 -4.06 3.15 4.04
CA PRO A 79 -4.80 2.18 4.84
C PRO A 79 -6.05 1.72 4.09
N GLY A 80 -6.46 0.48 4.30
CA GLY A 80 -7.76 0.00 3.89
C GLY A 80 -8.90 0.74 4.61
N GLU A 81 -10.12 0.53 4.15
CA GLU A 81 -11.36 0.98 4.81
C GLU A 81 -11.57 2.51 4.92
N GLY A 82 -10.80 3.31 4.19
CA GLY A 82 -10.99 4.77 4.14
C GLY A 82 -10.71 5.51 5.45
N THR A 83 -9.94 4.91 6.37
CA THR A 83 -9.58 5.49 7.68
C THR A 83 -8.69 6.74 7.57
N LEU A 84 -8.09 6.96 6.40
CA LEU A 84 -7.29 8.15 6.09
C LEU A 84 -8.14 9.41 5.89
N LEU A 85 -9.42 9.25 5.59
CA LEU A 85 -10.26 10.33 5.06
C LEU A 85 -11.01 11.10 6.15
N TYR A 86 -11.01 12.42 6.02
CA TYR A 86 -11.76 13.34 6.91
C TYR A 86 -13.20 13.50 6.42
N PRO A 87 -14.21 13.10 7.21
CA PRO A 87 -15.63 13.11 6.78
C PRO A 87 -16.15 14.48 6.36
N GLY A 88 -15.60 15.57 6.91
CA GLY A 88 -16.02 16.95 6.65
C GLY A 88 -15.43 17.56 5.38
N LEU A 89 -14.36 17.00 4.84
CA LEU A 89 -13.68 17.49 3.63
C LEU A 89 -14.26 16.86 2.36
N THR A 90 -14.04 17.53 1.22
CA THR A 90 -14.36 17.01 -0.10
C THR A 90 -13.23 16.12 -0.65
N ALA A 91 -13.50 15.37 -1.72
CA ALA A 91 -12.44 14.64 -2.42
C ALA A 91 -11.35 15.59 -2.94
N ALA A 92 -11.75 16.71 -3.54
CA ALA A 92 -10.80 17.72 -4.05
C ALA A 92 -9.91 18.31 -2.94
N ASP A 93 -10.46 18.52 -1.73
CA ASP A 93 -9.66 19.00 -0.58
C ASP A 93 -8.61 17.97 -0.16
N HIS A 94 -8.96 16.66 -0.15
CA HIS A 94 -8.01 15.60 0.16
C HIS A 94 -6.86 15.53 -0.84
N LEU A 95 -7.15 15.64 -2.15
CA LEU A 95 -6.11 15.63 -3.18
C LEU A 95 -5.18 16.83 -3.03
N LYS A 96 -5.72 18.04 -2.82
CA LYS A 96 -4.93 19.26 -2.57
C LYS A 96 -4.05 19.12 -1.32
N MET A 97 -4.62 18.60 -0.23
CA MET A 97 -3.91 18.37 1.02
C MET A 97 -2.74 17.37 0.83
N ALA A 98 -2.99 16.25 0.17
CA ALA A 98 -1.97 15.24 -0.10
C ALA A 98 -0.82 15.83 -0.94
N ARG A 99 -1.14 16.51 -2.05
CA ARG A 99 -0.13 17.18 -2.88
C ARG A 99 0.70 18.19 -2.08
N GLY A 100 0.06 19.00 -1.24
CA GLY A 100 0.76 20.01 -0.42
C GLY A 100 1.67 19.38 0.63
N LEU A 101 1.22 18.37 1.36
CA LEU A 101 2.00 17.71 2.41
C LEU A 101 3.21 16.95 1.84
N TRP A 102 3.08 16.35 0.66
CA TRP A 102 4.18 15.66 -0.02
C TRP A 102 5.03 16.57 -0.89
N ALA A 103 4.67 17.87 -0.99
CA ALA A 103 5.32 18.82 -1.91
C ALA A 103 5.40 18.29 -3.34
N SER A 104 4.32 17.64 -3.80
CA SER A 104 4.21 17.02 -5.11
C SER A 104 3.78 18.05 -6.16
N ASP A 105 4.21 17.86 -7.41
CA ASP A 105 3.80 18.62 -8.60
C ASP A 105 2.76 17.89 -9.47
N VAL A 106 2.24 16.77 -8.98
CA VAL A 106 1.29 15.92 -9.70
C VAL A 106 0.03 16.70 -10.11
N ASP A 107 -0.39 16.51 -11.35
CA ASP A 107 -1.64 17.08 -11.87
C ASP A 107 -2.86 16.41 -11.21
N LEU A 108 -3.52 17.15 -10.32
CA LEU A 108 -4.66 16.65 -9.58
C LEU A 108 -5.91 16.42 -10.45
N ALA A 109 -6.06 17.15 -11.56
CA ALA A 109 -7.18 16.95 -12.48
C ALA A 109 -7.02 15.60 -13.19
N ARG A 110 -5.80 15.28 -13.62
CA ARG A 110 -5.47 13.98 -14.21
C ARG A 110 -5.70 12.84 -13.21
N VAL A 111 -5.21 12.98 -11.98
CA VAL A 111 -5.42 11.96 -10.93
C VAL A 111 -6.91 11.75 -10.65
N ALA A 112 -7.67 12.84 -10.54
CA ALA A 112 -9.11 12.75 -10.28
C ALA A 112 -9.86 12.00 -11.39
N ALA A 113 -9.53 12.27 -12.65
CA ALA A 113 -10.13 11.61 -13.81
C ALA A 113 -9.70 10.13 -13.89
N GLU A 114 -8.40 9.84 -13.81
CA GLU A 114 -7.87 8.47 -13.87
C GLU A 114 -8.43 7.58 -12.76
N CYS A 115 -8.56 8.10 -11.52
CA CYS A 115 -9.14 7.39 -10.38
C CYS A 115 -10.67 7.44 -10.34
N ARG A 116 -11.33 8.09 -11.30
CA ARG A 116 -12.80 8.26 -11.36
C ARG A 116 -13.39 8.91 -10.11
N VAL A 117 -12.68 9.88 -9.52
CA VAL A 117 -13.19 10.64 -8.36
C VAL A 117 -13.72 12.03 -8.73
N ASP A 118 -13.54 12.46 -9.97
CA ASP A 118 -14.01 13.74 -10.50
C ASP A 118 -15.55 13.88 -10.42
N GLY A 119 -16.30 12.82 -10.72
CA GLY A 119 -17.77 12.80 -10.66
C GLY A 119 -18.36 13.08 -9.27
N PHE A 120 -17.57 12.92 -8.21
CA PHE A 120 -17.98 13.24 -6.83
C PHE A 120 -16.99 14.16 -6.10
N GLY A 121 -16.06 14.77 -6.81
CA GLY A 121 -14.97 15.58 -6.29
C GLY A 121 -15.38 16.72 -5.36
N ARG A 122 -16.59 17.27 -5.52
CA ARG A 122 -17.16 18.36 -4.69
C ARG A 122 -18.01 17.87 -3.51
N LYS A 123 -18.33 16.58 -3.44
CA LYS A 123 -19.12 16.01 -2.33
C LYS A 123 -18.22 15.78 -1.12
N ARG A 124 -18.80 15.87 0.08
CA ARG A 124 -18.09 15.58 1.33
C ARG A 124 -18.00 14.07 1.57
N VAL A 125 -16.87 13.61 2.09
CA VAL A 125 -16.58 12.19 2.33
C VAL A 125 -17.60 11.50 3.22
N ARG A 126 -18.25 12.21 4.14
CA ARG A 126 -19.32 11.63 4.98
C ARG A 126 -20.49 11.03 4.19
N SER A 127 -20.70 11.46 2.92
CA SER A 127 -21.73 10.93 2.03
C SER A 127 -21.25 9.82 1.09
N PHE A 128 -19.99 9.37 1.22
CA PHE A 128 -19.41 8.40 0.30
C PHE A 128 -19.75 6.97 0.70
N SER A 129 -20.01 6.13 -0.31
CA SER A 129 -19.99 4.68 -0.14
C SER A 129 -18.57 4.20 0.18
N GLN A 130 -18.43 2.94 0.64
CA GLN A 130 -17.10 2.35 0.88
C GLN A 130 -16.25 2.31 -0.39
N GLY A 131 -16.85 1.97 -1.54
CA GLY A 131 -16.14 1.99 -2.83
C GLY A 131 -15.64 3.40 -3.20
N MET A 132 -16.46 4.46 -3.02
CA MET A 132 -16.04 5.84 -3.23
C MET A 132 -14.90 6.25 -2.29
N LYS A 133 -14.94 5.82 -1.04
CA LYS A 133 -13.85 6.07 -0.08
C LYS A 133 -12.57 5.37 -0.52
N GLN A 134 -12.67 4.13 -0.97
CA GLN A 134 -11.53 3.37 -1.45
C GLN A 134 -10.92 4.00 -2.71
N GLN A 135 -11.74 4.41 -3.69
CA GLN A 135 -11.27 5.15 -4.86
C GLN A 135 -10.53 6.44 -4.46
N LEU A 136 -11.10 7.21 -3.52
CA LEU A 136 -10.46 8.43 -3.05
C LEU A 136 -9.15 8.14 -2.29
N THR A 137 -9.09 7.09 -1.47
CA THR A 137 -7.85 6.70 -0.77
C THR A 137 -6.72 6.42 -1.75
N LEU A 138 -7.01 5.73 -2.85
CA LEU A 138 -6.04 5.46 -3.91
C LEU A 138 -5.68 6.73 -4.69
N ALA A 139 -6.66 7.59 -5.00
CA ALA A 139 -6.40 8.88 -5.63
C ALA A 139 -5.51 9.77 -4.77
N VAL A 140 -5.71 9.77 -3.45
CA VAL A 140 -4.83 10.45 -2.48
C VAL A 140 -3.41 9.89 -2.55
N ALA A 141 -3.24 8.57 -2.62
CA ALA A 141 -1.93 7.94 -2.77
C ALA A 141 -1.20 8.43 -4.02
N TYR A 142 -1.87 8.46 -5.17
CA TYR A 142 -1.27 8.95 -6.42
C TYR A 142 -1.01 10.47 -6.40
N ALA A 143 -1.86 11.26 -5.74
CA ALA A 143 -1.68 12.71 -5.60
C ALA A 143 -0.44 13.10 -4.78
N THR A 144 0.08 12.20 -3.94
CA THR A 144 1.33 12.41 -3.19
C THR A 144 2.57 12.44 -4.09
N GLY A 145 2.54 11.78 -5.25
CA GLY A 145 3.73 11.56 -6.07
C GLY A 145 4.80 10.70 -5.37
N ALA A 146 4.44 10.01 -4.29
CA ALA A 146 5.37 9.17 -3.53
C ALA A 146 5.89 8.01 -4.39
N ARG A 147 7.21 7.77 -4.33
CA ARG A 147 7.87 6.73 -5.11
C ARG A 147 7.54 5.32 -4.63
N TYR A 148 7.24 5.16 -3.33
CA TYR A 148 6.90 3.89 -2.70
C TYR A 148 5.48 3.95 -2.17
N LEU A 149 4.58 3.22 -2.81
CA LEU A 149 3.17 3.12 -2.41
C LEU A 149 2.96 1.81 -1.65
N LEU A 150 2.57 1.92 -0.40
CA LEU A 150 2.24 0.80 0.48
C LEU A 150 0.72 0.77 0.63
N LEU A 151 0.06 -0.12 -0.10
CA LEU A 151 -1.40 -0.15 -0.26
C LEU A 151 -1.99 -1.32 0.54
N ASP A 152 -2.79 -1.02 1.54
CA ASP A 152 -3.41 -2.04 2.38
C ASP A 152 -4.80 -2.39 1.84
N GLU A 153 -4.94 -3.60 1.29
CA GLU A 153 -6.17 -4.12 0.67
C GLU A 153 -6.80 -3.15 -0.36
N PRO A 154 -6.04 -2.65 -1.36
CA PRO A 154 -6.47 -1.55 -2.24
C PRO A 154 -7.68 -1.87 -3.10
N MET A 155 -7.97 -3.15 -3.34
CA MET A 155 -9.08 -3.60 -4.20
C MET A 155 -10.37 -3.90 -3.43
N ASN A 156 -10.34 -3.83 -2.09
CA ASN A 156 -11.53 -4.11 -1.28
C ASN A 156 -12.63 -3.08 -1.53
N ALA A 157 -13.88 -3.56 -1.51
CA ALA A 157 -15.08 -2.74 -1.71
C ALA A 157 -15.20 -2.05 -3.08
N LEU A 158 -14.34 -2.36 -4.03
CA LEU A 158 -14.45 -1.91 -5.41
C LEU A 158 -15.26 -2.91 -6.25
N ASP A 159 -16.07 -2.41 -7.17
CA ASP A 159 -16.68 -3.23 -8.20
C ASP A 159 -15.64 -3.68 -9.25
N PRO A 160 -15.93 -4.72 -10.05
CA PRO A 160 -14.97 -5.26 -11.02
C PRO A 160 -14.40 -4.23 -12.00
N THR A 161 -15.19 -3.23 -12.40
CA THR A 161 -14.75 -2.17 -13.31
C THR A 161 -13.69 -1.29 -12.64
N ASN A 162 -13.93 -0.91 -11.39
CA ASN A 162 -12.98 -0.10 -10.61
C ASN A 162 -11.75 -0.92 -10.18
N VAL A 163 -11.87 -2.23 -9.94
CA VAL A 163 -10.72 -3.12 -9.73
C VAL A 163 -9.80 -3.10 -10.94
N ALA A 164 -10.33 -3.24 -12.16
CA ALA A 164 -9.55 -3.20 -13.40
C ALA A 164 -8.82 -1.84 -13.57
N VAL A 165 -9.53 -0.73 -13.36
CA VAL A 165 -8.95 0.62 -13.42
C VAL A 165 -7.80 0.79 -12.43
N GLN A 166 -7.99 0.37 -11.18
CA GLN A 166 -6.93 0.47 -10.17
C GLN A 166 -5.75 -0.44 -10.48
N GLY A 167 -5.99 -1.63 -11.06
CA GLY A 167 -4.93 -2.51 -11.54
C GLY A 167 -4.04 -1.82 -12.58
N GLU A 168 -4.64 -1.15 -13.57
CA GLU A 168 -3.90 -0.39 -14.57
C GLU A 168 -3.11 0.78 -13.95
N LEU A 169 -3.68 1.50 -12.99
CA LEU A 169 -2.98 2.59 -12.31
C LEU A 169 -1.80 2.10 -11.48
N ILE A 170 -1.93 0.94 -10.83
CA ILE A 170 -0.83 0.29 -10.10
C ILE A 170 0.30 -0.10 -11.09
N ARG A 171 -0.04 -0.71 -12.23
CA ARG A 171 0.95 -1.04 -13.28
C ARG A 171 1.64 0.21 -13.81
N LYS A 172 0.87 1.27 -14.08
CA LYS A 172 1.39 2.55 -14.54
C LYS A 172 2.35 3.17 -13.53
N ALA A 173 1.98 3.22 -12.24
CA ALA A 173 2.85 3.75 -11.20
C ALA A 173 4.18 2.99 -11.10
N ALA A 174 4.17 1.67 -11.25
CA ALA A 174 5.39 0.86 -11.30
C ALA A 174 6.21 1.13 -12.57
N ALA A 175 5.57 1.18 -13.75
CA ALA A 175 6.23 1.44 -15.02
C ALA A 175 6.90 2.83 -15.07
N GLU A 176 6.33 3.84 -14.39
CA GLU A 176 6.91 5.18 -14.22
C GLU A 176 8.04 5.21 -13.17
N GLY A 177 8.52 4.06 -12.69
CA GLY A 177 9.65 3.94 -11.77
C GLY A 177 9.29 3.99 -10.30
N GLY A 178 8.01 3.92 -9.96
CA GLY A 178 7.53 3.71 -8.60
C GLY A 178 7.73 2.27 -8.12
N CYS A 179 7.50 2.04 -6.85
CA CYS A 179 7.42 0.70 -6.27
C CYS A 179 6.08 0.58 -5.55
N VAL A 180 5.33 -0.47 -5.83
CA VAL A 180 4.07 -0.74 -5.14
C VAL A 180 4.20 -2.00 -4.31
N VAL A 181 3.83 -1.91 -3.03
CA VAL A 181 3.63 -3.08 -2.15
C VAL A 181 2.17 -3.09 -1.76
N LEU A 182 1.42 -4.06 -2.24
CA LEU A 182 0.00 -4.17 -1.90
C LEU A 182 -0.26 -5.41 -1.05
N SER A 183 -1.07 -5.27 -0.02
CA SER A 183 -1.64 -6.42 0.68
C SER A 183 -2.93 -6.86 -0.02
N SER A 184 -3.17 -8.15 -0.09
CA SER A 184 -4.45 -8.69 -0.57
C SER A 184 -4.72 -10.09 0.01
N HIS A 185 -5.98 -10.38 0.22
CA HIS A 185 -6.49 -11.73 0.45
C HIS A 185 -7.14 -12.32 -0.81
N ILE A 186 -7.30 -11.53 -1.88
CA ILE A 186 -7.82 -11.97 -3.19
C ILE A 186 -6.65 -12.41 -4.05
N LEU A 187 -6.35 -13.71 -4.04
CA LEU A 187 -5.15 -14.27 -4.65
C LEU A 187 -5.10 -14.09 -6.17
N GLY A 188 -6.25 -14.09 -6.85
CA GLY A 188 -6.32 -13.80 -8.28
C GLY A 188 -5.78 -12.43 -8.67
N ASN A 189 -6.08 -11.39 -7.88
CA ASN A 189 -5.54 -10.05 -8.12
C ASN A 189 -4.01 -10.01 -7.91
N VAL A 190 -3.51 -10.79 -6.96
CA VAL A 190 -2.06 -10.88 -6.70
C VAL A 190 -1.34 -11.57 -7.85
N ASP A 191 -1.88 -12.68 -8.35
CA ASP A 191 -1.32 -13.41 -9.50
C ASP A 191 -1.29 -12.56 -10.78
N GLU A 192 -2.30 -11.71 -10.96
CA GLU A 192 -2.42 -10.87 -12.14
C GLU A 192 -1.50 -9.62 -12.11
N LEU A 193 -1.32 -9.03 -10.91
CA LEU A 193 -0.68 -7.72 -10.79
C LEU A 193 0.77 -7.76 -10.31
N CYS A 194 1.15 -8.77 -9.52
CA CYS A 194 2.39 -8.70 -8.76
C CYS A 194 3.54 -9.43 -9.46
N ASP A 195 4.69 -8.76 -9.56
CA ASP A 195 5.95 -9.37 -10.03
C ASP A 195 6.55 -10.35 -9.01
N THR A 196 6.23 -10.14 -7.74
CA THR A 196 6.77 -10.96 -6.63
C THR A 196 5.72 -11.10 -5.56
N VAL A 197 5.51 -12.32 -5.08
CA VAL A 197 4.60 -12.60 -3.98
C VAL A 197 5.39 -12.92 -2.70
N LEU A 198 5.01 -12.25 -1.63
CA LEU A 198 5.57 -12.40 -0.29
C LEU A 198 4.48 -12.94 0.63
N PHE A 199 4.78 -13.99 1.38
CA PHE A 199 3.86 -14.56 2.35
C PHE A 199 4.31 -14.21 3.76
N LEU A 200 3.40 -13.66 4.57
CA LEU A 200 3.66 -13.38 5.98
C LEU A 200 3.06 -14.50 6.84
N LYS A 201 3.92 -15.32 7.45
CA LYS A 201 3.53 -16.45 8.31
C LYS A 201 4.32 -16.39 9.62
N ASP A 202 3.62 -16.48 10.74
CA ASP A 202 4.20 -16.48 12.09
C ASP A 202 5.18 -15.32 12.34
N GLY A 203 4.82 -14.12 11.83
CA GLY A 203 5.65 -12.92 11.91
C GLY A 203 6.81 -12.86 10.92
N LYS A 204 7.07 -13.91 10.16
CA LYS A 204 8.20 -14.00 9.22
C LYS A 204 7.74 -13.81 7.79
N LEU A 205 8.60 -13.16 7.00
CA LEU A 205 8.34 -12.91 5.58
C LEU A 205 9.01 -14.01 4.74
N LEU A 206 8.19 -14.74 4.01
CA LEU A 206 8.64 -15.80 3.11
C LEU A 206 8.55 -15.29 1.67
N ARG A 207 9.67 -15.22 0.97
CA ARG A 207 9.71 -14.94 -0.46
C ARG A 207 9.68 -16.26 -1.23
N TYR A 208 8.72 -16.38 -2.12
CA TYR A 208 8.70 -17.51 -3.04
C TYR A 208 9.40 -17.13 -4.34
N SER A 209 10.41 -17.93 -4.71
CA SER A 209 11.21 -17.76 -5.94
C SER A 209 11.29 -19.05 -6.77
N GLY A 210 10.32 -19.96 -6.61
CA GLY A 210 10.24 -21.20 -7.36
C GLY A 210 9.45 -21.07 -8.67
N GLU A 211 9.24 -22.20 -9.38
CA GLU A 211 8.48 -22.29 -10.62
C GLU A 211 7.13 -21.57 -10.54
N PRO A 212 6.53 -21.13 -11.69
CA PRO A 212 5.31 -20.34 -11.72
C PRO A 212 4.12 -21.13 -11.17
N ARG A 213 3.98 -21.12 -9.86
CA ARG A 213 2.79 -21.59 -9.15
C ARG A 213 1.95 -20.37 -8.79
N SER A 214 0.62 -20.54 -8.85
CA SER A 214 -0.27 -19.46 -8.44
C SER A 214 -0.12 -19.14 -6.95
N ALA A 215 -0.36 -17.89 -6.57
CA ALA A 215 -0.40 -17.49 -5.15
C ALA A 215 -1.41 -18.38 -4.38
N GLY A 216 -2.47 -18.82 -5.04
CA GLY A 216 -3.46 -19.73 -4.48
C GLY A 216 -2.92 -21.11 -4.09
N GLU A 217 -2.06 -21.71 -4.90
CA GLU A 217 -1.42 -22.99 -4.57
C GLU A 217 -0.46 -22.86 -3.40
N LEU A 218 0.33 -21.80 -3.40
CA LEU A 218 1.26 -21.51 -2.33
C LEU A 218 0.56 -21.19 -1.02
N TYR A 219 -0.52 -20.41 -1.09
CA TYR A 219 -1.34 -20.10 0.08
C TYR A 219 -1.87 -21.38 0.74
N ARG A 220 -2.45 -22.31 -0.06
CA ARG A 220 -2.93 -23.59 0.46
C ARG A 220 -1.83 -24.43 1.10
N LYS A 221 -0.62 -24.43 0.53
CA LYS A 221 0.53 -25.15 1.09
C LYS A 221 1.04 -24.54 2.40
N LEU A 222 0.92 -23.21 2.57
CA LEU A 222 1.44 -22.51 3.73
C LEU A 222 0.44 -22.42 4.88
N PHE A 223 -0.86 -22.33 4.56
CA PHE A 223 -1.91 -21.97 5.53
C PHE A 223 -3.09 -22.96 5.55
N GLY A 224 -3.14 -23.95 4.64
CA GLY A 224 -4.15 -24.99 4.52
C GLY A 224 -3.93 -26.23 5.37
#